data_97f61bbb3296e69beab17da92d0e765c
#
_entry.id   97f61bbb3296e69beab17da92d0e765c
#
_cell.length_a   1.000
_cell.length_b   1.000
_cell.length_c   1.000
_cell.angle_alpha   90.00
_cell.angle_beta   90.00
_cell.angle_gamma   90.00
#
_symmetry.space_group_name_H-M   'P 1'
#
loop_
_entity.id
_entity.type
_entity.pdbx_description
1 polymer ?
#
loop_
_entity_poly.entity_id
_entity_poly.type
_entity_poly.pdbx_seq_one_letter_code
_entity_poly.pdbx_strand_id
1 'polypeptide(L)'
;NHIKVDTMQRSEDGTVKNAVRLHDGLVVESVLIPTNTRTTACVSSQVGCSLDCNFCATARLKRMRNLEPGEIYDQVLAIDKESRLYYNHPLSNIVFMGMGEPLMNYNNVLKAIEMITSEEGMGMSPKRIMVSTSGVPKMIKKLADDEVKFKLAVSLHSAIDEIRARIMPFSKSFPLSELRESLEYWYRKTKSKISYEYVVWKGINDNK
;
A
#
# COMPACT_ATOMS: atom_id res chain seq x y z
N ASN A 1 18.12 -12.86 -3.71
CA ASN A 1 17.01 -12.66 -2.76
C ASN A 1 17.44 -11.65 -1.69
N HIS A 2 16.69 -10.56 -1.57
CA HIS A 2 16.93 -9.49 -0.59
C HIS A 2 16.17 -9.72 0.73
N ILE A 3 15.33 -10.75 0.77
CA ILE A 3 14.46 -11.07 1.91
C ILE A 3 14.48 -12.56 2.25
N LYS A 4 14.03 -12.85 3.48
CA LYS A 4 13.74 -14.21 3.96
C LYS A 4 12.40 -14.20 4.70
N VAL A 5 11.50 -15.12 4.39
CA VAL A 5 10.30 -15.34 5.19
C VAL A 5 10.71 -16.11 6.45
N ASP A 6 10.59 -15.48 7.61
CA ASP A 6 10.98 -16.08 8.90
C ASP A 6 9.85 -16.89 9.52
N THR A 7 8.66 -16.30 9.55
CA THR A 7 7.47 -16.95 10.08
C THR A 7 6.28 -16.69 9.17
N MET A 8 5.40 -17.66 9.10
CA MET A 8 4.18 -17.63 8.33
C MET A 8 3.01 -18.05 9.22
N GLN A 9 1.96 -17.28 9.21
CA GLN A 9 0.72 -17.58 9.91
C GLN A 9 -0.43 -17.66 8.90
N ARG A 10 -1.12 -18.80 8.88
CA ARG A 10 -2.31 -18.98 8.04
C ARG A 10 -3.57 -18.94 8.91
N SER A 11 -4.54 -18.11 8.49
CA SER A 11 -5.84 -17.97 9.12
C SER A 11 -6.86 -18.98 8.52
N GLU A 12 -7.98 -19.16 9.19
CA GLU A 12 -9.06 -20.07 8.73
C GLU A 12 -9.66 -19.67 7.38
N ASP A 13 -9.71 -18.36 7.09
CA ASP A 13 -10.16 -17.82 5.80
C ASP A 13 -9.15 -18.01 4.65
N GLY A 14 -8.00 -18.63 4.95
CA GLY A 14 -6.93 -18.87 3.99
C GLY A 14 -5.92 -17.73 3.85
N THR A 15 -6.13 -16.59 4.51
CA THR A 15 -5.15 -15.49 4.53
C THR A 15 -3.82 -15.98 5.12
N VAL A 16 -2.71 -15.61 4.45
CA VAL A 16 -1.36 -15.95 4.91
C VAL A 16 -0.59 -14.67 5.22
N LYS A 17 -0.20 -14.49 6.47
CA LYS A 17 0.62 -13.39 6.95
C LYS A 17 2.05 -13.83 7.12
N ASN A 18 2.98 -13.11 6.51
CA ASN A 18 4.41 -13.37 6.56
C ASN A 18 5.14 -12.32 7.38
N ALA A 19 6.01 -12.74 8.28
CA ALA A 19 7.07 -11.91 8.81
C ALA A 19 8.30 -12.05 7.90
N VAL A 20 8.67 -10.97 7.25
CA VAL A 20 9.70 -10.91 6.24
C VAL A 20 10.93 -10.22 6.80
N ARG A 21 12.03 -10.97 6.97
CA ARG A 21 13.32 -10.44 7.42
C ARG A 21 14.10 -9.90 6.24
N LEU A 22 14.60 -8.69 6.40
CA LEU A 22 15.45 -7.98 5.46
C LEU A 22 16.92 -8.29 5.71
N HIS A 23 17.78 -7.86 4.78
CA HIS A 23 19.24 -8.14 4.86
C HIS A 23 19.92 -7.55 6.10
N ASP A 24 19.37 -6.47 6.66
CA ASP A 24 19.86 -5.79 7.87
C ASP A 24 19.23 -6.30 9.17
N GLY A 25 18.44 -7.38 9.08
CA GLY A 25 17.77 -7.99 10.23
C GLY A 25 16.44 -7.35 10.63
N LEU A 26 16.07 -6.22 10.01
CA LEU A 26 14.75 -5.61 10.22
C LEU A 26 13.64 -6.49 9.64
N VAL A 27 12.43 -6.34 10.16
CA VAL A 27 11.30 -7.17 9.77
C VAL A 27 10.15 -6.30 9.29
N VAL A 28 9.53 -6.70 8.19
CA VAL A 28 8.27 -6.15 7.71
C VAL A 28 7.23 -7.25 7.53
N GLU A 29 5.98 -6.88 7.36
CA GLU A 29 4.89 -7.82 7.10
C GLU A 29 4.48 -7.78 5.64
N SER A 30 4.14 -8.94 5.09
CA SER A 30 3.43 -9.06 3.83
C SER A 30 2.31 -10.10 3.96
N VAL A 31 1.25 -9.95 3.17
CA VAL A 31 0.04 -10.79 3.33
C VAL A 31 -0.47 -11.28 1.99
N LEU A 32 -0.73 -12.59 1.89
CA LEU A 32 -1.54 -13.18 0.83
C LEU A 32 -3.00 -13.16 1.25
N ILE A 33 -3.84 -12.49 0.49
CA ILE A 33 -5.28 -12.37 0.75
C ILE A 33 -6.03 -13.10 -0.36
N PRO A 34 -6.62 -14.27 -0.07
CA PRO A 34 -7.41 -15.02 -1.04
C PRO A 34 -8.85 -14.52 -1.11
N THR A 35 -9.45 -14.69 -2.26
CA THR A 35 -10.90 -14.67 -2.47
C THR A 35 -11.28 -15.89 -3.30
N ASN A 36 -12.56 -16.11 -3.57
CA ASN A 36 -13.02 -17.30 -4.32
C ASN A 36 -12.33 -17.43 -5.72
N THR A 37 -11.91 -16.35 -6.33
CA THR A 37 -11.36 -16.34 -7.69
C THR A 37 -10.02 -15.63 -7.86
N ARG A 38 -9.48 -15.03 -6.80
CA ARG A 38 -8.28 -14.18 -6.88
C ARG A 38 -7.44 -14.32 -5.63
N THR A 39 -6.15 -14.06 -5.80
CA THR A 39 -5.22 -13.84 -4.70
C THR A 39 -4.60 -12.47 -4.84
N THR A 40 -4.49 -11.75 -3.73
CA THR A 40 -3.93 -10.41 -3.68
C THR A 40 -2.73 -10.40 -2.75
N ALA A 41 -1.59 -9.86 -3.21
CA ALA A 41 -0.46 -9.56 -2.35
C ALA A 41 -0.64 -8.18 -1.71
N CYS A 42 -0.60 -8.12 -0.40
CA CYS A 42 -0.47 -6.88 0.36
C CYS A 42 1.00 -6.74 0.78
N VAL A 43 1.68 -5.71 0.30
CA VAL A 43 3.13 -5.53 0.49
C VAL A 43 3.45 -4.25 1.23
N SER A 44 4.56 -4.28 1.96
CA SER A 44 5.11 -3.16 2.71
C SER A 44 6.05 -2.32 1.84
N SER A 45 6.11 -1.03 2.12
CA SER A 45 6.98 -0.06 1.44
C SER A 45 8.05 0.57 2.34
N GLN A 46 7.89 0.48 3.66
CA GLN A 46 8.83 1.02 4.65
C GLN A 46 8.93 0.09 5.85
N VAL A 47 10.03 0.17 6.59
CA VAL A 47 10.14 -0.40 7.92
C VAL A 47 9.63 0.63 8.93
N GLY A 48 8.46 0.36 9.52
CA GLY A 48 7.74 1.32 10.33
C GLY A 48 7.08 2.43 9.49
N CYS A 49 6.50 3.43 10.14
CA CYS A 49 5.85 4.57 9.49
C CYS A 49 6.02 5.83 10.34
N SER A 50 6.17 6.98 9.68
CA SER A 50 6.26 8.29 10.36
C SER A 50 4.93 9.05 10.42
N LEU A 51 3.86 8.49 9.85
CA LEU A 51 2.53 9.10 9.86
C LEU A 51 1.74 8.53 11.04
N ASP A 52 1.63 9.27 12.12
CA ASP A 52 1.05 8.85 13.41
C ASP A 52 -0.47 8.56 13.33
N CYS A 53 -0.90 7.65 12.45
CA CYS A 53 -2.30 7.25 12.33
C CYS A 53 -2.74 6.45 13.55
N ASN A 54 -3.73 6.93 14.29
CA ASN A 54 -4.15 6.35 15.58
C ASN A 54 -4.72 4.93 15.49
N PHE A 55 -5.17 4.50 14.32
CA PHE A 55 -5.70 3.16 14.08
C PHE A 55 -4.67 2.16 13.57
N CYS A 56 -3.46 2.61 13.23
CA CYS A 56 -2.49 1.80 12.54
C CYS A 56 -1.44 1.22 13.51
N ALA A 57 -1.31 -0.10 13.54
CA ALA A 57 -0.29 -0.77 14.36
C ALA A 57 1.14 -0.35 13.96
N THR A 58 1.38 -0.16 12.66
CA THR A 58 2.68 0.29 12.13
C THR A 58 3.07 1.68 12.59
N ALA A 59 2.12 2.56 12.86
CA ALA A 59 2.38 3.91 13.37
C ALA A 59 3.03 3.92 14.76
N ARG A 60 2.86 2.82 15.54
CA ARG A 60 3.53 2.62 16.83
C ARG A 60 5.00 2.26 16.68
N LEU A 61 5.41 1.84 15.48
CA LEU A 61 6.78 1.52 15.13
C LEU A 61 7.39 2.76 14.46
N LYS A 62 8.44 3.31 15.05
CA LYS A 62 9.17 4.41 14.39
C LYS A 62 9.63 3.98 13.00
N ARG A 63 9.50 4.87 12.01
CA ARG A 63 10.07 4.63 10.69
C ARG A 63 11.59 4.53 10.81
N MET A 64 12.14 3.41 10.41
CA MET A 64 13.57 3.16 10.41
C MET A 64 14.18 3.49 9.04
N ARG A 65 13.59 2.96 7.96
CA ARG A 65 14.02 3.24 6.59
C ARG A 65 12.96 2.92 5.55
N ASN A 66 13.20 3.40 4.35
CA ASN A 66 12.49 2.95 3.16
C ASN A 66 12.95 1.54 2.76
N LEU A 67 12.05 0.76 2.15
CA LEU A 67 12.45 -0.49 1.49
C LEU A 67 13.07 -0.19 0.13
N GLU A 68 14.07 -0.99 -0.22
CA GLU A 68 14.65 -0.99 -1.55
C GLU A 68 13.72 -1.65 -2.58
N PRO A 69 13.84 -1.31 -3.88
CA PRO A 69 12.99 -1.90 -4.92
C PRO A 69 13.00 -3.43 -4.93
N GLY A 70 14.17 -4.05 -4.76
CA GLY A 70 14.33 -5.49 -4.71
C GLY A 70 13.65 -6.13 -3.49
N GLU A 71 13.66 -5.46 -2.32
CA GLU A 71 12.97 -5.92 -1.12
C GLU A 71 11.45 -5.91 -1.30
N ILE A 72 10.91 -4.91 -2.00
CA ILE A 72 9.48 -4.84 -2.34
C ILE A 72 9.13 -5.93 -3.35
N TYR A 73 9.93 -6.07 -4.41
CA TYR A 73 9.72 -7.07 -5.46
C TYR A 73 9.78 -8.50 -4.91
N ASP A 74 10.75 -8.80 -4.04
CA ASP A 74 10.90 -10.12 -3.44
C ASP A 74 9.72 -10.50 -2.52
N GLN A 75 9.06 -9.53 -1.84
CA GLN A 75 7.80 -9.78 -1.14
C GLN A 75 6.72 -10.31 -2.09
N VAL A 76 6.59 -9.67 -3.25
CA VAL A 76 5.61 -10.09 -4.28
C VAL A 76 5.92 -11.50 -4.78
N LEU A 77 7.18 -11.80 -5.05
CA LEU A 77 7.60 -13.14 -5.51
C LEU A 77 7.33 -14.22 -4.46
N ALA A 78 7.57 -13.91 -3.17
CA ALA A 78 7.28 -14.84 -2.08
C ALA A 78 5.78 -15.17 -2.04
N ILE A 79 4.93 -14.16 -2.14
CA ILE A 79 3.47 -14.33 -2.12
C ILE A 79 2.97 -15.01 -3.41
N ASP A 80 3.58 -14.77 -4.57
CA ASP A 80 3.22 -15.50 -5.80
C ASP A 80 3.49 -17.00 -5.68
N LYS A 81 4.61 -17.38 -5.05
CA LYS A 81 4.90 -18.79 -4.73
C LYS A 81 3.85 -19.40 -3.81
N GLU A 82 3.42 -18.68 -2.78
CA GLU A 82 2.35 -19.11 -1.88
C GLU A 82 1.01 -19.24 -2.59
N SER A 83 0.68 -18.29 -3.48
CA SER A 83 -0.53 -18.34 -4.31
C SER A 83 -0.57 -19.60 -5.18
N ARG A 84 0.53 -19.91 -5.83
CA ARG A 84 0.66 -21.13 -6.63
C ARG A 84 0.58 -22.40 -5.79
N LEU A 85 1.21 -22.39 -4.61
CA LEU A 85 1.23 -23.54 -3.71
C LEU A 85 -0.13 -23.84 -3.08
N TYR A 86 -0.84 -22.81 -2.59
CA TYR A 86 -2.07 -22.98 -1.83
C TYR A 86 -3.33 -22.88 -2.68
N TYR A 87 -3.29 -22.15 -3.80
CA TYR A 87 -4.46 -21.83 -4.62
C TYR A 87 -4.32 -22.30 -6.07
N ASN A 88 -3.18 -22.90 -6.44
CA ASN A 88 -2.90 -23.46 -7.76
C ASN A 88 -3.05 -22.46 -8.92
N HIS A 89 -2.83 -21.18 -8.66
CA HIS A 89 -2.80 -20.14 -9.69
C HIS A 89 -1.83 -19.01 -9.32
N PRO A 90 -1.33 -18.25 -10.30
CA PRO A 90 -0.46 -17.12 -10.03
C PRO A 90 -1.21 -15.99 -9.31
N LEU A 91 -0.44 -15.11 -8.69
CA LEU A 91 -0.95 -13.91 -8.04
C LEU A 91 -1.78 -13.05 -9.00
N SER A 92 -2.95 -12.61 -8.54
CA SER A 92 -3.90 -11.85 -9.37
C SER A 92 -3.70 -10.35 -9.29
N ASN A 93 -3.48 -9.84 -8.09
CA ASN A 93 -3.40 -8.41 -7.80
C ASN A 93 -2.34 -8.09 -6.75
N ILE A 94 -1.91 -6.83 -6.71
CA ILE A 94 -1.00 -6.33 -5.69
C ILE A 94 -1.57 -5.03 -5.11
N VAL A 95 -1.51 -4.90 -3.77
CA VAL A 95 -1.87 -3.67 -3.07
C VAL A 95 -0.71 -3.23 -2.17
N PHE A 96 -0.34 -1.96 -2.25
CA PHE A 96 0.62 -1.32 -1.36
C PHE A 96 -0.14 -0.77 -0.15
N MET A 97 -0.54 -1.70 0.74
CA MET A 97 -1.35 -1.43 1.94
C MET A 97 -0.75 -2.07 3.20
N GLY A 98 0.52 -2.49 3.13
CA GLY A 98 1.30 -3.00 4.26
C GLY A 98 1.90 -1.88 5.11
N MET A 99 3.11 -2.09 5.60
CA MET A 99 3.79 -1.12 6.44
C MET A 99 4.36 0.05 5.63
N GLY A 100 4.18 1.28 6.15
CA GLY A 100 4.71 2.50 5.58
C GLY A 100 3.73 3.27 4.68
N GLU A 101 4.14 4.50 4.33
CA GLU A 101 3.46 5.35 3.35
C GLU A 101 4.19 5.22 2.00
N PRO A 102 3.56 4.60 0.98
CA PRO A 102 4.24 4.37 -0.29
C PRO A 102 4.75 5.64 -0.98
N LEU A 103 4.01 6.74 -0.87
CA LEU A 103 4.41 8.00 -1.49
C LEU A 103 5.57 8.70 -0.78
N MET A 104 5.93 8.28 0.44
CA MET A 104 7.15 8.71 1.14
C MET A 104 8.37 7.85 0.75
N ASN A 105 8.14 6.75 0.02
CA ASN A 105 9.17 5.92 -0.61
C ASN A 105 9.01 5.91 -2.16
N TYR A 106 8.70 7.05 -2.73
CA TYR A 106 8.21 7.22 -4.08
C TYR A 106 9.05 6.51 -5.14
N ASN A 107 10.34 6.83 -5.22
CA ASN A 107 11.20 6.32 -6.29
C ASN A 107 11.37 4.79 -6.22
N ASN A 108 11.54 4.23 -5.03
CA ASN A 108 11.72 2.79 -4.84
C ASN A 108 10.42 2.03 -5.13
N VAL A 109 9.26 2.59 -4.75
CA VAL A 109 7.95 2.01 -5.07
C VAL A 109 7.72 2.00 -6.58
N LEU A 110 7.99 3.09 -7.29
CA LEU A 110 7.86 3.13 -8.76
C LEU A 110 8.82 2.14 -9.43
N LYS A 111 10.06 2.06 -8.96
CA LYS A 111 11.04 1.10 -9.49
C LYS A 111 10.62 -0.35 -9.26
N ALA A 112 10.09 -0.67 -8.09
CA ALA A 112 9.53 -2.00 -7.80
C ALA A 112 8.34 -2.32 -8.72
N ILE A 113 7.43 -1.36 -8.94
CA ILE A 113 6.31 -1.53 -9.87
C ILE A 113 6.80 -1.75 -11.30
N GLU A 114 7.84 -1.03 -11.74
CA GLU A 114 8.48 -1.26 -13.04
C GLU A 114 9.00 -2.70 -13.15
N MET A 115 9.71 -3.21 -12.13
CA MET A 115 10.19 -4.59 -12.09
C MET A 115 9.04 -5.61 -12.16
N ILE A 116 7.93 -5.34 -11.45
CA ILE A 116 6.75 -6.21 -11.44
C ILE A 116 6.06 -6.24 -12.81
N THR A 117 5.97 -5.10 -13.48
CA THR A 117 5.21 -4.96 -14.73
C THR A 117 6.02 -5.26 -15.98
N SER A 118 7.36 -5.24 -15.90
CA SER A 118 8.23 -5.55 -17.04
C SER A 118 8.06 -6.99 -17.52
N GLU A 119 8.29 -7.23 -18.81
CA GLU A 119 8.27 -8.58 -19.42
C GLU A 119 9.37 -9.48 -18.84
N GLU A 120 10.51 -8.91 -18.47
CA GLU A 120 11.62 -9.62 -17.81
C GLU A 120 11.31 -9.95 -16.33
N GLY A 121 10.31 -9.30 -15.74
CA GLY A 121 9.84 -9.53 -14.37
C GLY A 121 8.64 -10.49 -14.34
N MET A 122 7.52 -9.99 -13.77
CA MET A 122 6.29 -10.79 -13.68
C MET A 122 5.33 -10.57 -14.86
N GLY A 123 5.55 -9.58 -15.71
CA GLY A 123 4.66 -9.20 -16.79
C GLY A 123 3.25 -8.80 -16.34
N MET A 124 3.10 -8.39 -15.07
CA MET A 124 1.79 -8.06 -14.52
C MET A 124 1.28 -6.74 -15.08
N SER A 125 0.01 -6.71 -15.50
CA SER A 125 -0.61 -5.45 -15.92
C SER A 125 -0.63 -4.43 -14.76
N PRO A 126 -0.20 -3.18 -14.96
CA PRO A 126 -0.25 -2.15 -13.92
C PRO A 126 -1.68 -1.89 -13.41
N LYS A 127 -2.71 -2.19 -14.19
CA LYS A 127 -4.12 -2.10 -13.76
C LYS A 127 -4.48 -3.09 -12.63
N ARG A 128 -3.64 -4.08 -12.36
CA ARG A 128 -3.77 -5.03 -11.25
C ARG A 128 -3.04 -4.57 -9.99
N ILE A 129 -2.36 -3.43 -10.04
CA ILE A 129 -1.61 -2.86 -8.92
C ILE A 129 -2.38 -1.65 -8.39
N MET A 130 -2.52 -1.56 -7.07
CA MET A 130 -3.11 -0.43 -6.38
C MET A 130 -2.13 0.10 -5.34
N VAL A 131 -1.86 1.39 -5.40
CA VAL A 131 -1.06 2.10 -4.39
C VAL A 131 -2.02 2.89 -3.52
N SER A 132 -2.03 2.58 -2.22
CA SER A 132 -2.78 3.32 -1.22
C SER A 132 -1.89 4.39 -0.57
N THR A 133 -2.44 5.56 -0.35
CA THR A 133 -1.77 6.66 0.34
C THR A 133 -2.66 7.27 1.40
N SER A 134 -2.04 7.73 2.46
CA SER A 134 -2.71 8.53 3.48
C SER A 134 -3.11 9.93 2.98
N GLY A 135 -2.67 10.31 1.78
CA GLY A 135 -3.02 11.56 1.13
C GLY A 135 -1.94 12.64 1.29
N VAL A 136 -0.88 12.54 0.51
CA VAL A 136 0.19 13.54 0.39
C VAL A 136 -0.01 14.31 -0.91
N PRO A 137 -0.64 15.51 -0.90
CA PRO A 137 -1.13 16.17 -2.12
C PRO A 137 -0.07 16.41 -3.19
N LYS A 138 1.11 16.88 -2.79
CA LYS A 138 2.24 17.10 -3.71
C LYS A 138 2.64 15.82 -4.45
N MET A 139 2.65 14.69 -3.75
CA MET A 139 3.06 13.42 -4.33
C MET A 139 1.97 12.80 -5.21
N ILE A 140 0.69 13.05 -4.91
CA ILE A 140 -0.44 12.65 -5.77
C ILE A 140 -0.35 13.42 -7.11
N LYS A 141 -0.09 14.73 -7.07
CA LYS A 141 0.12 15.53 -8.29
C LYS A 141 1.30 15.00 -9.09
N LYS A 142 2.41 14.65 -8.41
CA LYS A 142 3.60 14.06 -9.06
C LYS A 142 3.29 12.73 -9.75
N LEU A 143 2.51 11.83 -9.14
CA LEU A 143 2.07 10.60 -9.79
C LEU A 143 1.30 10.86 -11.08
N ALA A 144 0.44 11.89 -11.07
CA ALA A 144 -0.32 12.29 -12.24
C ALA A 144 0.58 12.83 -13.36
N ASP A 145 1.60 13.63 -13.01
CA ASP A 145 2.58 14.16 -13.96
C ASP A 145 3.49 13.07 -14.53
N ASP A 146 3.85 12.08 -13.72
CA ASP A 146 4.62 10.89 -14.15
C ASP A 146 3.75 9.88 -14.95
N GLU A 147 2.47 10.19 -15.17
CA GLU A 147 1.52 9.40 -15.98
C GLU A 147 1.45 7.92 -15.60
N VAL A 148 1.54 7.61 -14.31
CA VAL A 148 1.50 6.23 -13.82
C VAL A 148 0.21 5.50 -14.24
N LYS A 149 0.29 4.19 -14.45
CA LYS A 149 -0.81 3.36 -14.99
C LYS A 149 -1.47 2.47 -13.93
N PHE A 150 -0.94 2.41 -12.72
CA PHE A 150 -1.55 1.69 -11.60
C PHE A 150 -2.73 2.48 -11.01
N LYS A 151 -3.50 1.83 -10.14
CA LYS A 151 -4.66 2.43 -9.46
C LYS A 151 -4.23 3.17 -8.21
N LEU A 152 -4.96 4.23 -7.87
CA LEU A 152 -4.77 5.00 -6.64
C LEU A 152 -5.91 4.73 -5.66
N ALA A 153 -5.55 4.46 -4.40
CA ALA A 153 -6.46 4.48 -3.25
C ALA A 153 -6.02 5.56 -2.25
N VAL A 154 -6.98 6.12 -1.55
CA VAL A 154 -6.73 7.15 -0.52
C VAL A 154 -7.43 6.76 0.78
N SER A 155 -6.67 6.69 1.86
CA SER A 155 -7.18 6.54 3.21
C SER A 155 -7.83 7.86 3.65
N LEU A 156 -9.15 7.96 3.47
CA LEU A 156 -9.92 9.17 3.75
C LEU A 156 -10.35 9.24 5.23
N HIS A 157 -11.06 8.23 5.69
CA HIS A 157 -11.57 8.00 7.05
C HIS A 157 -12.46 9.11 7.65
N SER A 158 -12.48 10.30 7.08
CA SER A 158 -13.44 11.38 7.37
C SER A 158 -13.42 12.43 6.25
N ALA A 159 -14.59 13.00 5.95
CA ALA A 159 -14.75 14.18 5.10
C ALA A 159 -14.77 15.50 5.92
N ILE A 160 -14.43 15.44 7.21
CA ILE A 160 -14.37 16.59 8.13
C ILE A 160 -12.93 16.69 8.63
N ASP A 161 -12.27 17.84 8.41
CA ASP A 161 -10.84 18.03 8.71
C ASP A 161 -10.51 17.76 10.19
N GLU A 162 -11.31 18.24 11.14
CA GLU A 162 -11.10 18.05 12.57
C GLU A 162 -11.15 16.57 12.97
N ILE A 163 -12.11 15.83 12.41
CA ILE A 163 -12.25 14.39 12.69
C ILE A 163 -11.09 13.64 12.04
N ARG A 164 -10.77 13.96 10.79
CA ARG A 164 -9.66 13.35 10.08
C ARG A 164 -8.33 13.58 10.80
N ALA A 165 -8.09 14.79 11.30
CA ALA A 165 -6.89 15.14 12.07
C ALA A 165 -6.80 14.41 13.42
N ARG A 166 -7.92 14.01 14.01
CA ARG A 166 -7.93 13.15 15.22
C ARG A 166 -7.57 11.71 14.89
N ILE A 167 -7.98 11.20 13.73
CA ILE A 167 -7.71 9.84 13.30
C ILE A 167 -6.32 9.73 12.69
N MET A 168 -5.91 10.72 11.90
CA MET A 168 -4.67 10.80 11.14
C MET A 168 -3.98 12.15 11.42
N PRO A 169 -3.20 12.28 12.52
CA PRO A 169 -2.67 13.57 12.97
C PRO A 169 -1.84 14.33 11.93
N PHE A 170 -1.11 13.64 11.05
CA PHE A 170 -0.34 14.27 9.97
C PHE A 170 -1.23 15.08 9.01
N SER A 171 -2.53 14.77 8.90
CA SER A 171 -3.46 15.45 8.00
C SER A 171 -3.72 16.92 8.40
N LYS A 172 -3.30 17.34 9.60
CA LYS A 172 -3.30 18.76 9.98
C LYS A 172 -2.46 19.62 9.03
N SER A 173 -1.41 19.05 8.45
CA SER A 173 -0.55 19.72 7.47
C SER A 173 -1.09 19.67 6.04
N PHE A 174 -2.14 18.88 5.79
CA PHE A 174 -2.71 18.65 4.47
C PHE A 174 -4.25 18.63 4.57
N PRO A 175 -4.89 19.80 4.59
CA PRO A 175 -6.35 19.89 4.70
C PRO A 175 -7.05 19.20 3.52
N LEU A 176 -8.30 18.81 3.74
CA LEU A 176 -9.12 18.13 2.73
C LEU A 176 -9.28 18.92 1.44
N SER A 177 -9.23 20.26 1.50
CA SER A 177 -9.26 21.12 0.32
C SER A 177 -8.06 20.88 -0.61
N GLU A 178 -6.84 20.78 -0.05
CA GLU A 178 -5.62 20.47 -0.84
C GLU A 178 -5.63 19.04 -1.34
N LEU A 179 -6.07 18.10 -0.50
CA LEU A 179 -6.23 16.71 -0.91
C LEU A 179 -7.20 16.61 -2.09
N ARG A 180 -8.37 17.24 -1.99
CA ARG A 180 -9.37 17.27 -3.06
C ARG A 180 -8.79 17.85 -4.36
N GLU A 181 -8.11 18.99 -4.30
CA GLU A 181 -7.46 19.60 -5.47
C GLU A 181 -6.47 18.65 -6.14
N SER A 182 -5.66 17.93 -5.33
CA SER A 182 -4.69 16.97 -5.88
C SER A 182 -5.37 15.76 -6.53
N LEU A 183 -6.48 15.29 -5.98
CA LEU A 183 -7.26 14.18 -6.53
C LEU A 183 -8.03 14.59 -7.80
N GLU A 184 -8.55 15.81 -7.86
CA GLU A 184 -9.14 16.37 -9.08
C GLU A 184 -8.07 16.52 -10.18
N TYR A 185 -6.86 16.95 -9.82
CA TYR A 185 -5.72 17.02 -10.74
C TYR A 185 -5.36 15.63 -11.28
N TRP A 186 -5.22 14.64 -10.38
CA TRP A 186 -5.03 13.23 -10.75
C TRP A 186 -6.08 12.76 -11.77
N TYR A 187 -7.36 12.97 -11.46
CA TYR A 187 -8.44 12.52 -12.35
C TYR A 187 -8.43 13.23 -13.70
N ARG A 188 -8.17 14.54 -13.74
CA ARG A 188 -8.06 15.29 -15.01
C ARG A 188 -6.95 14.73 -15.91
N LYS A 189 -5.80 14.38 -15.33
CA LYS A 189 -4.63 13.87 -16.06
C LYS A 189 -4.80 12.42 -16.49
N THR A 190 -5.20 11.56 -15.58
CA THR A 190 -5.15 10.10 -15.78
C THR A 190 -6.46 9.48 -16.24
N LYS A 191 -7.59 10.16 -16.01
CA LYS A 191 -8.96 9.62 -16.15
C LYS A 191 -9.19 8.33 -15.33
N SER A 192 -8.31 8.03 -14.40
CA SER A 192 -8.39 6.85 -13.54
C SER A 192 -9.25 7.13 -12.31
N LYS A 193 -10.14 6.20 -11.99
CA LYS A 193 -10.94 6.26 -10.76
C LYS A 193 -10.06 6.17 -9.52
N ILE A 194 -10.50 6.83 -8.45
CA ILE A 194 -9.86 6.81 -7.15
C ILE A 194 -10.70 5.93 -6.22
N SER A 195 -10.06 5.02 -5.49
CA SER A 195 -10.70 4.28 -4.42
C SER A 195 -10.52 5.04 -3.11
N TYR A 196 -11.58 5.12 -2.30
CA TYR A 196 -11.49 5.68 -0.95
C TYR A 196 -11.61 4.57 0.07
N GLU A 197 -10.70 4.56 1.04
CA GLU A 197 -10.73 3.68 2.19
C GLU A 197 -11.31 4.43 3.37
N TYR A 198 -12.27 3.80 4.04
CA TYR A 198 -13.00 4.41 5.12
C TYR A 198 -13.29 3.38 6.22
N VAL A 199 -12.54 3.45 7.31
CA VAL A 199 -12.83 2.66 8.52
C VAL A 199 -13.88 3.43 9.32
N VAL A 200 -15.01 2.79 9.62
CA VAL A 200 -16.10 3.40 10.38
C VAL A 200 -15.93 3.12 11.87
N TRP A 201 -15.88 4.19 12.66
CA TRP A 201 -15.89 4.13 14.13
C TRP A 201 -17.17 4.77 14.64
N LYS A 202 -17.93 3.98 15.40
CA LYS A 202 -19.19 4.44 16.02
C LYS A 202 -18.94 5.64 16.92
N GLY A 203 -19.70 6.71 16.71
CA GLY A 203 -19.63 7.95 17.48
C GLY A 203 -18.42 8.84 17.17
N ILE A 204 -17.62 8.52 16.13
CA ILE A 204 -16.46 9.32 15.72
C ILE A 204 -16.63 9.84 14.31
N ASN A 205 -16.81 8.95 13.33
CA ASN A 205 -16.90 9.28 11.91
C ASN A 205 -18.03 8.55 11.17
N ASP A 206 -19.03 8.09 11.90
CA ASP A 206 -20.24 7.42 11.40
C ASP A 206 -21.42 8.38 11.16
N ASN A 207 -21.17 9.69 11.18
CA ASN A 207 -22.12 10.74 10.84
C ASN A 207 -22.43 10.75 9.33
N LYS A 208 -23.64 11.15 8.98
CA LYS A 208 -24.12 11.32 7.60
C LYS A 208 -23.56 12.61 6.97
#